data_d2db855ecfec8c4a840634a5a27b811b
#
_entry.id   d2db855ecfec8c4a840634a5a27b811b
#
_cell.length_a   1.000
_cell.length_b   1.000
_cell.length_c   1.000
_cell.angle_alpha   90.00
_cell.angle_beta   90.00
_cell.angle_gamma   90.00
#
_symmetry.space_group_name_H-M   'P 1'
#
loop_
_entity.id
_entity.type
_entity.pdbx_description
1 polymer ?
#
loop_
_entity_poly.entity_id
_entity_poly.type
_entity_poly.pdbx_seq_one_letter_code
_entity_poly.pdbx_strand_id
1 'polypeptide(L)'
;MCMRKTKIICTLGPAADSDEVVRELMLAGMNVARLNFSHGSYEEHQQRIDRVKRIREELDLPVALLLDTKGPEIRTGEFEGGKTNFIEGSEVVIRQKDVIGNDKEFSVSYKELAGDVKEGSRILIDDGLIELIVNRIECGDIYCTVSNGGPVSTKKSVNVPDAELCLPALTAKDKEDILFAVKNEFDFIAASFVRKAKDVQEIRHILEKNGDHGINIIAKIENNEGILNFDEILKVSNGIMVARGDLGVEIPAANVPIVQKRCIQQCHTAGKISITATQMLDSMIRNPRPTRAEVSDVANAIYDGTSAVMLSGETANGKYPVEALKMMVQIAEQTEESIDYWYQFSKSKPHMMPSVANAISHATCTTAMDLNAKAIVTVTHGGRTARQISRFRPASPIVAGTLFPRVQRQLNLSWGVYPILVPEVATTDELFGVGIDAAKKCGFLNDGDLVVMTGGTPVGMSGTTNTIRVQALGKSIVHGNGQPTSDEQGSQVTGTVYIVKDPEHLDDQLPLSEDDSIILVAPYTNNKMMPYIKHAKALIVEDDDSASHAATVAMALDIPAILSCENCTKVLKDGATVSIDAKRGSVS
;
A
#
# COMPACT_ATOMS: atom_id res chain seq x y z
N MET A 1 0.43 0.09 18.20
CA MET A 1 1.10 0.22 16.89
C MET A 1 0.05 0.71 15.90
N CYS A 2 0.17 1.93 15.40
CA CYS A 2 -0.79 2.41 14.40
C CYS A 2 -0.61 1.57 13.12
N MET A 3 -1.68 1.00 12.61
CA MET A 3 -1.63 0.03 11.51
C MET A 3 -1.95 0.73 10.19
N ARG A 4 -0.98 1.55 9.72
CA ARG A 4 -1.09 2.25 8.43
C ARG A 4 -1.19 1.25 7.26
N LYS A 5 -2.24 1.36 6.46
CA LYS A 5 -2.50 0.48 5.32
C LYS A 5 -1.75 0.89 4.04
N THR A 6 -1.65 2.20 3.77
CA THR A 6 -0.89 2.76 2.64
C THR A 6 0.60 2.60 2.86
N LYS A 7 1.33 2.09 1.89
CA LYS A 7 2.76 1.82 2.01
C LYS A 7 3.59 3.04 1.60
N ILE A 8 4.83 3.14 2.10
CA ILE A 8 5.70 4.26 1.77
C ILE A 8 7.01 3.74 1.20
N ILE A 9 7.40 4.33 0.08
CA ILE A 9 8.68 4.10 -0.60
C ILE A 9 9.57 5.32 -0.32
N CYS A 10 10.79 5.10 0.16
CA CYS A 10 11.78 6.16 0.32
C CYS A 10 12.94 5.95 -0.64
N THR A 11 13.29 6.98 -1.39
CA THR A 11 14.49 6.96 -2.22
C THR A 11 15.72 7.21 -1.36
N LEU A 12 16.70 6.32 -1.45
CA LEU A 12 17.97 6.47 -0.76
C LEU A 12 18.98 7.18 -1.66
N GLY A 13 19.66 8.15 -1.08
CA GLY A 13 20.70 8.94 -1.71
C GLY A 13 21.63 9.53 -0.65
N PRO A 14 22.42 10.55 -0.96
CA PRO A 14 23.40 11.14 -0.03
C PRO A 14 22.83 11.53 1.35
N ALA A 15 21.58 11.98 1.42
CA ALA A 15 20.94 12.31 2.70
C ALA A 15 20.64 11.09 3.59
N ALA A 16 20.68 9.88 3.03
CA ALA A 16 20.43 8.61 3.71
C ALA A 16 21.66 7.69 3.68
N ASP A 17 22.87 8.22 3.58
CA ASP A 17 24.11 7.43 3.51
C ASP A 17 24.70 7.07 4.88
N SER A 18 24.02 7.36 6.00
CA SER A 18 24.40 6.89 7.34
C SER A 18 23.50 5.76 7.85
N ASP A 19 24.05 4.91 8.71
CA ASP A 19 23.32 3.81 9.35
C ASP A 19 22.19 4.33 10.23
N GLU A 20 22.42 5.44 10.93
CA GLU A 20 21.45 6.07 11.83
C GLU A 20 20.22 6.51 11.06
N VAL A 21 20.39 7.24 9.95
CA VAL A 21 19.28 7.73 9.14
C VAL A 21 18.49 6.56 8.52
N VAL A 22 19.16 5.54 7.97
CA VAL A 22 18.47 4.38 7.41
C VAL A 22 17.69 3.63 8.49
N ARG A 23 18.26 3.47 9.69
CA ARG A 23 17.59 2.85 10.84
C ARG A 23 16.35 3.65 11.25
N GLU A 24 16.47 4.96 11.36
CA GLU A 24 15.35 5.84 11.69
C GLU A 24 14.25 5.81 10.61
N LEU A 25 14.61 5.79 9.32
CA LEU A 25 13.65 5.63 8.23
C LEU A 25 12.89 4.31 8.33
N MET A 26 13.58 3.19 8.61
CA MET A 26 12.92 1.89 8.79
C MET A 26 11.97 1.88 9.98
N LEU A 27 12.40 2.40 11.13
CA LEU A 27 11.60 2.49 12.35
C LEU A 27 10.43 3.47 12.21
N ALA A 28 10.61 4.55 11.43
CA ALA A 28 9.54 5.51 11.14
C ALA A 28 8.51 4.99 10.14
N GLY A 29 8.72 3.82 9.50
CA GLY A 29 7.72 3.16 8.67
C GLY A 29 8.02 3.10 7.17
N MET A 30 9.27 3.17 6.77
CA MET A 30 9.69 2.88 5.39
C MET A 30 9.39 1.42 5.05
N ASN A 31 8.59 1.19 4.01
CA ASN A 31 8.27 -0.16 3.53
C ASN A 31 9.20 -0.65 2.43
N VAL A 32 9.67 0.26 1.58
CA VAL A 32 10.54 -0.04 0.44
C VAL A 32 11.64 1.00 0.33
N ALA A 33 12.87 0.55 0.19
CA ALA A 33 14.04 1.36 -0.14
C ALA A 33 14.23 1.38 -1.66
N ARG A 34 14.05 2.56 -2.28
CA ARG A 34 14.26 2.76 -3.72
C ARG A 34 15.67 3.27 -3.98
N LEU A 35 16.35 2.67 -4.95
CA LEU A 35 17.62 3.13 -5.48
C LEU A 35 17.44 3.57 -6.94
N ASN A 36 17.75 4.84 -7.22
CA ASN A 36 17.61 5.43 -8.55
C ASN A 36 18.91 5.28 -9.35
N PHE A 37 18.92 4.38 -10.32
CA PHE A 37 20.08 4.07 -11.16
C PHE A 37 20.33 5.10 -12.30
N SER A 38 19.51 6.17 -12.37
CA SER A 38 19.83 7.33 -13.19
C SER A 38 21.06 8.09 -12.67
N HIS A 39 21.40 7.93 -11.39
CA HIS A 39 22.48 8.63 -10.67
C HIS A 39 23.30 7.65 -9.85
N GLY A 40 24.54 8.03 -9.54
CA GLY A 40 25.44 7.24 -8.71
C GLY A 40 26.17 6.12 -9.45
N SER A 41 27.16 5.54 -8.78
CA SER A 41 27.92 4.39 -9.27
C SER A 41 27.39 3.08 -8.69
N TYR A 42 27.79 1.95 -9.27
CA TYR A 42 27.44 0.61 -8.72
C TYR A 42 28.01 0.41 -7.32
N GLU A 43 29.18 0.99 -7.01
CA GLU A 43 29.82 0.92 -5.69
C GLU A 43 28.99 1.65 -4.63
N GLU A 44 28.50 2.87 -4.95
CA GLU A 44 27.62 3.63 -4.06
C GLU A 44 26.31 2.89 -3.81
N HIS A 45 25.72 2.35 -4.88
CA HIS A 45 24.49 1.55 -4.75
C HIS A 45 24.72 0.29 -3.92
N GLN A 46 25.86 -0.41 -4.11
CA GLN A 46 26.17 -1.61 -3.33
C GLN A 46 26.27 -1.31 -1.83
N GLN A 47 26.95 -0.20 -1.47
CA GLN A 47 27.05 0.21 -0.06
C GLN A 47 25.68 0.48 0.56
N ARG A 48 24.75 1.14 -0.17
CA ARG A 48 23.39 1.38 0.28
C ARG A 48 22.59 0.09 0.41
N ILE A 49 22.72 -0.83 -0.54
CA ILE A 49 22.08 -2.15 -0.51
C ILE A 49 22.54 -2.94 0.71
N ASP A 50 23.84 -3.03 0.94
CA ASP A 50 24.42 -3.81 2.05
C ASP A 50 23.97 -3.23 3.39
N ARG A 51 23.90 -1.90 3.52
CA ARG A 51 23.36 -1.20 4.69
C ARG A 51 21.89 -1.55 4.92
N VAL A 52 21.05 -1.46 3.89
CA VAL A 52 19.61 -1.80 4.01
C VAL A 52 19.44 -3.27 4.41
N LYS A 53 20.17 -4.18 3.76
CA LYS A 53 20.08 -5.61 4.08
C LYS A 53 20.47 -5.89 5.53
N ARG A 54 21.58 -5.34 6.00
CA ARG A 54 22.04 -5.50 7.37
C ARG A 54 21.07 -4.93 8.40
N ILE A 55 20.64 -3.67 8.22
CA ILE A 55 19.78 -3.00 9.21
C ILE A 55 18.38 -3.63 9.25
N ARG A 56 17.79 -4.05 8.12
CA ARG A 56 16.49 -4.74 8.14
C ARG A 56 16.54 -6.09 8.86
N GLU A 57 17.67 -6.82 8.77
CA GLU A 57 17.90 -8.08 9.51
C GLU A 57 18.04 -7.79 11.02
N GLU A 58 18.81 -6.77 11.42
CA GLU A 58 18.95 -6.36 12.81
C GLU A 58 17.61 -5.95 13.45
N LEU A 59 16.73 -5.32 12.68
CA LEU A 59 15.42 -4.81 13.15
C LEU A 59 14.27 -5.82 12.95
N ASP A 60 14.52 -6.95 12.30
CA ASP A 60 13.49 -7.93 11.88
C ASP A 60 12.35 -7.25 11.10
N LEU A 61 12.68 -6.34 10.17
CA LEU A 61 11.72 -5.61 9.36
C LEU A 61 11.80 -6.02 7.89
N PRO A 62 10.67 -6.34 7.22
CA PRO A 62 10.66 -6.81 5.84
C PRO A 62 10.76 -5.67 4.82
N VAL A 63 11.75 -4.79 4.96
CA VAL A 63 11.97 -3.68 4.02
C VAL A 63 12.46 -4.23 2.68
N ALA A 64 11.71 -3.94 1.62
CA ALA A 64 12.03 -4.38 0.27
C ALA A 64 13.02 -3.44 -0.43
N LEU A 65 13.74 -3.99 -1.43
CA LEU A 65 14.61 -3.23 -2.33
C LEU A 65 13.93 -3.04 -3.70
N LEU A 66 13.91 -1.81 -4.20
CA LEU A 66 13.40 -1.45 -5.51
C LEU A 66 14.50 -0.75 -6.30
N LEU A 67 14.88 -1.32 -7.45
CA LEU A 67 15.75 -0.70 -8.43
C LEU A 67 14.88 0.09 -9.41
N ASP A 68 15.18 1.38 -9.60
CA ASP A 68 14.53 2.23 -10.59
C ASP A 68 15.50 2.47 -11.74
N THR A 69 15.17 1.97 -12.94
CA THR A 69 16.03 2.05 -14.13
C THR A 69 16.07 3.49 -14.66
N LYS A 70 17.12 3.81 -15.38
CA LYS A 70 17.21 5.11 -16.05
C LYS A 70 16.21 5.24 -17.20
N GLY A 71 16.11 4.19 -18.01
CA GLY A 71 15.31 4.20 -19.23
C GLY A 71 15.90 5.00 -20.39
N PRO A 72 15.27 4.94 -21.56
CA PRO A 72 15.72 5.61 -22.78
C PRO A 72 15.31 7.08 -22.79
N GLU A 73 16.10 7.94 -22.18
CA GLU A 73 15.93 9.39 -22.21
C GLU A 73 16.62 10.03 -23.42
N ILE A 74 15.96 11.03 -24.01
CA ILE A 74 16.59 11.94 -24.94
C ILE A 74 17.16 13.13 -24.15
N ARG A 75 18.42 13.51 -24.43
CA ARG A 75 19.07 14.65 -23.78
C ARG A 75 19.72 15.57 -24.81
N THR A 76 19.81 16.86 -24.50
CA THR A 76 20.61 17.82 -25.28
C THR A 76 22.07 17.42 -25.27
N GLY A 77 22.78 17.75 -26.32
CA GLY A 77 24.25 17.67 -26.41
C GLY A 77 24.94 18.65 -25.46
N GLU A 78 26.23 18.84 -25.69
CA GLU A 78 27.02 19.82 -24.94
C GLU A 78 26.88 21.22 -25.54
N PHE A 79 26.77 22.23 -24.69
CA PHE A 79 26.73 23.63 -25.10
C PHE A 79 28.06 24.31 -24.84
N GLU A 80 28.40 25.30 -25.68
CA GLU A 80 29.57 26.15 -25.50
C GLU A 80 29.51 26.86 -24.13
N GLY A 81 30.57 26.75 -23.34
CA GLY A 81 30.56 27.25 -21.96
C GLY A 81 29.58 26.54 -20.99
N GLY A 82 29.06 25.36 -21.38
CA GLY A 82 28.20 24.54 -20.55
C GLY A 82 26.71 24.96 -20.50
N LYS A 83 26.35 26.12 -21.10
CA LYS A 83 24.99 26.66 -21.14
C LYS A 83 24.79 27.62 -22.31
N THR A 84 23.53 27.73 -22.75
CA THR A 84 23.10 28.73 -23.73
C THR A 84 21.80 29.38 -23.30
N ASN A 85 21.35 30.42 -24.02
CA ASN A 85 20.06 31.06 -23.77
C ASN A 85 19.28 31.16 -25.08
N PHE A 86 18.15 30.45 -25.16
CA PHE A 86 17.26 30.53 -26.32
C PHE A 86 16.35 31.74 -26.19
N ILE A 87 16.25 32.51 -27.29
CA ILE A 87 15.42 33.72 -27.34
C ILE A 87 14.07 33.37 -27.99
N GLU A 88 12.98 33.73 -27.35
CA GLU A 88 11.62 33.55 -27.89
C GLU A 88 11.51 34.18 -29.29
N GLY A 89 10.87 33.46 -30.23
CA GLY A 89 10.70 33.84 -31.62
C GLY A 89 11.89 33.58 -32.50
N SER A 90 13.09 33.24 -31.98
CA SER A 90 14.24 32.89 -32.79
C SER A 90 14.12 31.50 -33.42
N GLU A 91 14.83 31.30 -34.54
CA GLU A 91 15.03 29.96 -35.14
C GLU A 91 16.21 29.27 -34.49
N VAL A 92 16.06 27.99 -34.15
CA VAL A 92 17.12 27.12 -33.67
C VAL A 92 17.06 25.78 -34.43
N VAL A 93 18.23 25.20 -34.71
CA VAL A 93 18.33 23.94 -35.45
C VAL A 93 18.83 22.81 -34.56
N ILE A 94 18.09 21.70 -34.52
CA ILE A 94 18.57 20.46 -33.90
C ILE A 94 19.30 19.68 -34.96
N ARG A 95 20.61 19.54 -34.79
CA ARG A 95 21.49 18.84 -35.74
C ARG A 95 21.45 17.34 -35.51
N GLN A 96 21.35 16.57 -36.60
CA GLN A 96 21.47 15.12 -36.54
C GLN A 96 22.87 14.69 -36.06
N LYS A 97 23.92 15.39 -36.49
CA LYS A 97 25.32 15.14 -36.07
C LYS A 97 25.62 15.82 -34.74
N ASP A 98 26.57 15.26 -34.00
CA ASP A 98 27.03 15.91 -32.77
C ASP A 98 27.72 17.23 -33.06
N VAL A 99 27.24 18.28 -32.41
CA VAL A 99 27.81 19.62 -32.45
C VAL A 99 27.90 20.17 -31.03
N ILE A 100 28.88 21.07 -30.79
CA ILE A 100 28.87 21.91 -29.59
C ILE A 100 27.81 22.97 -29.81
N GLY A 101 26.73 22.92 -29.01
CA GLY A 101 25.53 23.73 -29.18
C GLY A 101 25.75 25.19 -28.76
N ASN A 102 24.93 26.07 -29.31
CA ASN A 102 24.84 27.48 -28.98
C ASN A 102 23.36 27.95 -29.10
N ASP A 103 23.13 29.25 -29.17
CA ASP A 103 21.80 29.85 -29.31
C ASP A 103 21.11 29.62 -30.68
N LYS A 104 21.81 29.07 -31.68
CA LYS A 104 21.33 28.83 -33.03
C LYS A 104 21.19 27.37 -33.41
N GLU A 105 22.03 26.53 -32.84
CA GLU A 105 22.03 25.10 -33.15
C GLU A 105 22.52 24.27 -31.97
N PHE A 106 22.04 23.05 -31.87
CA PHE A 106 22.50 22.04 -30.90
C PHE A 106 22.20 20.64 -31.41
N SER A 107 22.75 19.62 -30.76
CA SER A 107 22.44 18.23 -31.03
C SER A 107 21.71 17.56 -29.85
N VAL A 108 21.08 16.42 -30.10
CA VAL A 108 20.46 15.58 -29.09
C VAL A 108 21.05 14.18 -29.12
N SER A 109 20.89 13.44 -28.01
CA SER A 109 21.39 12.06 -27.85
C SER A 109 20.75 11.07 -28.82
N TYR A 110 19.49 11.29 -29.22
CA TYR A 110 18.74 10.44 -30.12
C TYR A 110 18.82 10.96 -31.57
N LYS A 111 19.60 10.28 -32.40
CA LYS A 111 19.92 10.74 -33.76
C LYS A 111 18.81 10.54 -34.78
N GLU A 112 17.87 9.62 -34.49
CA GLU A 112 16.74 9.30 -35.36
C GLU A 112 15.52 10.22 -35.12
N LEU A 113 15.66 11.23 -34.23
CA LEU A 113 14.57 12.12 -33.82
C LEU A 113 13.86 12.76 -35.02
N ALA A 114 14.61 13.14 -36.06
CA ALA A 114 14.06 13.72 -37.28
C ALA A 114 13.07 12.81 -38.03
N GLY A 115 13.17 11.47 -37.84
CA GLY A 115 12.24 10.50 -38.40
C GLY A 115 10.94 10.37 -37.62
N ASP A 116 10.96 10.71 -36.34
CA ASP A 116 9.82 10.52 -35.42
C ASP A 116 8.98 11.80 -35.24
N VAL A 117 9.51 12.99 -35.60
CA VAL A 117 8.81 14.28 -35.50
C VAL A 117 8.26 14.73 -36.85
N LYS A 118 7.32 15.65 -36.83
CA LYS A 118 6.70 16.28 -38.00
C LYS A 118 6.57 17.79 -37.80
N GLU A 119 6.28 18.50 -38.86
CA GLU A 119 5.94 19.93 -38.78
C GLU A 119 4.81 20.17 -37.78
N GLY A 120 4.98 21.14 -36.90
CA GLY A 120 4.06 21.44 -35.78
C GLY A 120 4.28 20.60 -34.53
N SER A 121 5.18 19.59 -34.53
CA SER A 121 5.54 18.86 -33.31
C SER A 121 6.17 19.79 -32.28
N ARG A 122 5.85 19.59 -31.01
CA ARG A 122 6.46 20.31 -29.88
C ARG A 122 7.66 19.52 -29.36
N ILE A 123 8.75 20.23 -29.11
CA ILE A 123 9.94 19.67 -28.46
C ILE A 123 10.16 20.48 -27.19
N LEU A 124 10.10 19.80 -26.05
CA LEU A 124 10.23 20.38 -24.73
C LEU A 124 11.62 20.07 -24.16
N ILE A 125 12.28 21.07 -23.59
CA ILE A 125 13.63 20.91 -22.99
C ILE A 125 13.59 21.37 -21.54
N ASP A 126 14.39 20.70 -20.68
CA ASP A 126 14.52 21.00 -19.24
C ASP A 126 13.13 20.98 -18.54
N ASP A 127 12.49 19.83 -18.55
CA ASP A 127 11.17 19.59 -17.95
C ASP A 127 10.07 20.55 -18.44
N GLY A 128 10.17 20.96 -19.71
CA GLY A 128 9.20 21.82 -20.36
C GLY A 128 9.40 23.32 -20.11
N LEU A 129 10.50 23.72 -19.48
CA LEU A 129 10.84 25.14 -19.30
C LEU A 129 11.12 25.86 -20.64
N ILE A 130 11.62 25.12 -21.63
CA ILE A 130 11.84 25.61 -22.99
C ILE A 130 10.96 24.83 -23.93
N GLU A 131 10.30 25.53 -24.85
CA GLU A 131 9.45 24.92 -25.88
C GLU A 131 9.90 25.35 -27.27
N LEU A 132 10.08 24.35 -28.12
CA LEU A 132 10.40 24.53 -29.53
C LEU A 132 9.26 23.93 -30.37
N ILE A 133 8.87 24.63 -31.46
CA ILE A 133 7.93 24.13 -32.47
C ILE A 133 8.68 23.80 -33.74
N VAL A 134 8.52 22.58 -34.23
CA VAL A 134 9.13 22.12 -35.48
C VAL A 134 8.48 22.85 -36.68
N ASN A 135 9.28 23.56 -37.44
CA ASN A 135 8.85 24.25 -38.66
C ASN A 135 9.01 23.39 -39.89
N ARG A 136 10.20 22.74 -40.04
CA ARG A 136 10.56 21.88 -41.18
C ARG A 136 11.66 20.91 -40.80
N ILE A 137 11.82 19.86 -41.58
CA ILE A 137 12.90 18.87 -41.46
C ILE A 137 13.60 18.79 -42.78
N GLU A 138 14.92 18.97 -42.79
CA GLU A 138 15.75 18.98 -44.00
C GLU A 138 17.06 18.21 -43.77
N CYS A 139 17.31 17.18 -44.56
CA CYS A 139 18.53 16.36 -44.51
C CYS A 139 18.85 15.77 -43.11
N GLY A 140 17.83 15.50 -42.29
CA GLY A 140 17.99 14.96 -40.94
C GLY A 140 18.15 16.03 -39.86
N ASP A 141 18.25 17.31 -40.22
CA ASP A 141 18.23 18.43 -39.30
C ASP A 141 16.80 18.94 -39.09
N ILE A 142 16.46 19.33 -37.84
CA ILE A 142 15.13 19.78 -37.46
C ILE A 142 15.22 21.31 -37.19
N TYR A 143 14.48 22.08 -37.96
CA TYR A 143 14.42 23.55 -37.82
C TYR A 143 13.19 23.91 -36.99
N CYS A 144 13.43 24.60 -35.87
CA CYS A 144 12.41 24.93 -34.91
C CYS A 144 12.34 26.44 -34.65
N THR A 145 11.14 26.93 -34.30
CA THR A 145 10.97 28.24 -33.66
C THR A 145 10.92 28.06 -32.14
N VAL A 146 11.60 28.89 -31.40
CA VAL A 146 11.54 28.96 -29.94
C VAL A 146 10.19 29.57 -29.55
N SER A 147 9.25 28.77 -29.02
CA SER A 147 7.95 29.22 -28.55
C SER A 147 8.02 29.78 -27.13
N ASN A 148 8.83 29.15 -26.27
CA ASN A 148 9.18 29.65 -24.94
C ASN A 148 10.68 29.54 -24.74
N GLY A 149 11.33 30.67 -24.48
CA GLY A 149 12.79 30.80 -24.37
C GLY A 149 13.30 30.78 -22.93
N GLY A 150 14.64 30.77 -22.79
CA GLY A 150 15.30 30.80 -21.49
C GLY A 150 16.66 30.11 -21.49
N PRO A 151 17.34 30.05 -20.33
CA PRO A 151 18.65 29.42 -20.20
C PRO A 151 18.52 27.89 -20.23
N VAL A 152 19.40 27.24 -21.01
CA VAL A 152 19.51 25.77 -21.11
C VAL A 152 20.95 25.36 -20.83
N SER A 153 21.12 24.38 -19.95
CA SER A 153 22.41 23.76 -19.65
C SER A 153 22.67 22.50 -20.48
N THR A 154 23.90 22.06 -20.53
CA THR A 154 24.33 20.79 -21.15
C THR A 154 23.57 19.59 -20.56
N LYS A 155 23.21 18.60 -21.41
CA LYS A 155 22.61 17.31 -21.05
C LYS A 155 21.23 17.39 -20.35
N LYS A 156 20.43 18.39 -20.71
CA LYS A 156 19.05 18.52 -20.22
C LYS A 156 18.11 17.55 -20.93
N SER A 157 17.03 17.17 -20.24
CA SER A 157 15.95 16.32 -20.78
C SER A 157 15.32 16.95 -22.03
N VAL A 158 14.96 16.09 -22.97
CA VAL A 158 14.20 16.46 -24.19
C VAL A 158 13.00 15.54 -24.30
N ASN A 159 11.82 16.11 -24.30
CA ASN A 159 10.53 15.40 -24.43
C ASN A 159 9.84 15.81 -25.72
N VAL A 160 9.12 14.88 -26.33
CA VAL A 160 8.37 15.10 -27.57
C VAL A 160 6.98 14.51 -27.42
N PRO A 161 6.06 15.22 -26.71
CA PRO A 161 4.80 14.64 -26.22
C PRO A 161 3.84 14.14 -27.31
N ASP A 162 3.97 14.65 -28.53
CA ASP A 162 3.05 14.34 -29.63
C ASP A 162 3.66 13.36 -30.65
N ALA A 163 4.79 12.71 -30.35
CA ALA A 163 5.49 11.78 -31.26
C ALA A 163 5.57 10.37 -30.70
N GLU A 164 5.41 9.38 -31.58
CA GLU A 164 5.75 7.98 -31.27
C GLU A 164 7.25 7.78 -31.53
N LEU A 165 8.01 7.70 -30.44
CA LEU A 165 9.46 7.57 -30.51
C LEU A 165 9.88 6.12 -30.76
N CYS A 166 10.73 5.88 -31.77
CA CYS A 166 11.30 4.58 -32.09
C CYS A 166 12.52 4.24 -31.19
N LEU A 167 12.56 4.73 -29.96
CA LEU A 167 13.59 4.42 -28.98
C LEU A 167 13.54 2.93 -28.57
N PRO A 168 14.71 2.30 -28.29
CA PRO A 168 14.71 0.96 -27.69
C PRO A 168 14.00 0.98 -26.34
N ALA A 169 13.39 -0.13 -25.95
CA ALA A 169 12.74 -0.25 -24.64
C ALA A 169 13.74 -0.16 -23.48
N LEU A 170 14.94 -0.73 -23.70
CA LEU A 170 16.02 -0.77 -22.71
C LEU A 170 17.34 -0.31 -23.34
N THR A 171 18.04 0.57 -22.66
CA THR A 171 19.42 0.92 -23.00
C THR A 171 20.38 -0.22 -22.62
N ALA A 172 21.64 -0.15 -23.09
CA ALA A 172 22.69 -1.08 -22.65
C ALA A 172 22.88 -1.03 -21.14
N LYS A 173 22.86 0.19 -20.56
CA LYS A 173 22.96 0.40 -19.11
C LYS A 173 21.78 -0.25 -18.36
N ASP A 174 20.55 -0.08 -18.83
CA ASP A 174 19.38 -0.70 -18.16
C ASP A 174 19.51 -2.23 -18.09
N LYS A 175 20.07 -2.84 -19.16
CA LYS A 175 20.33 -4.30 -19.17
C LYS A 175 21.36 -4.71 -18.13
N GLU A 176 22.43 -3.91 -17.96
CA GLU A 176 23.42 -4.11 -16.90
C GLU A 176 22.81 -3.89 -15.51
N ASP A 177 21.99 -2.87 -15.33
CA ASP A 177 21.28 -2.57 -14.08
C ASP A 177 20.33 -3.70 -13.69
N ILE A 178 19.62 -4.31 -14.65
CA ILE A 178 18.78 -5.49 -14.42
C ILE A 178 19.60 -6.69 -13.95
N LEU A 179 20.76 -6.94 -14.56
CA LEU A 179 21.68 -8.00 -14.13
C LEU A 179 22.21 -7.74 -12.71
N PHE A 180 22.51 -6.48 -12.40
CA PHE A 180 22.89 -6.06 -11.05
C PHE A 180 21.76 -6.30 -10.04
N ALA A 181 20.49 -6.07 -10.43
CA ALA A 181 19.33 -6.37 -9.61
C ALA A 181 19.22 -7.87 -9.29
N VAL A 182 19.44 -8.74 -10.28
CA VAL A 182 19.45 -10.20 -10.09
C VAL A 182 20.55 -10.60 -9.11
N LYS A 183 21.77 -10.11 -9.32
CA LYS A 183 22.92 -10.42 -8.47
C LYS A 183 22.71 -9.99 -7.02
N ASN A 184 22.03 -8.88 -6.79
CA ASN A 184 21.78 -8.30 -5.47
C ASN A 184 20.41 -8.68 -4.89
N GLU A 185 19.67 -9.61 -5.51
CA GLU A 185 18.38 -10.14 -5.00
C GLU A 185 17.36 -9.03 -4.73
N PHE A 186 17.22 -8.09 -5.64
CA PHE A 186 16.17 -7.08 -5.54
C PHE A 186 14.77 -7.70 -5.53
N ASP A 187 13.83 -7.03 -4.87
CA ASP A 187 12.45 -7.46 -4.77
C ASP A 187 11.60 -6.90 -5.91
N PHE A 188 11.98 -5.69 -6.39
CA PHE A 188 11.27 -4.96 -7.44
C PHE A 188 12.23 -4.28 -8.42
N ILE A 189 11.79 -4.16 -9.68
CA ILE A 189 12.34 -3.26 -10.68
C ILE A 189 11.25 -2.30 -11.11
N ALA A 190 11.46 -0.98 -10.98
CA ALA A 190 10.65 0.06 -11.59
C ALA A 190 11.24 0.38 -12.96
N ALA A 191 10.47 0.06 -14.00
CA ALA A 191 10.87 0.24 -15.40
C ALA A 191 10.48 1.64 -15.88
N SER A 192 11.45 2.49 -16.20
CA SER A 192 11.23 3.86 -16.68
C SER A 192 10.82 3.91 -18.13
N PHE A 193 10.00 4.89 -18.48
CA PHE A 193 9.54 5.21 -19.84
C PHE A 193 8.87 4.04 -20.57
N VAL A 194 8.08 3.22 -19.85
CA VAL A 194 7.32 2.13 -20.46
C VAL A 194 6.25 2.69 -21.39
N ARG A 195 6.25 2.23 -22.64
CA ARG A 195 5.33 2.67 -23.69
C ARG A 195 4.36 1.56 -24.11
N LYS A 196 4.83 0.31 -24.09
CA LYS A 196 4.09 -0.89 -24.60
C LYS A 196 4.30 -2.09 -23.67
N ALA A 197 3.39 -3.05 -23.74
CA ALA A 197 3.52 -4.32 -23.00
C ALA A 197 4.84 -5.05 -23.32
N LYS A 198 5.34 -4.92 -24.56
CA LYS A 198 6.60 -5.53 -25.01
C LYS A 198 7.80 -5.05 -24.20
N ASP A 199 7.81 -3.79 -23.75
CA ASP A 199 8.91 -3.22 -22.97
C ASP A 199 9.05 -3.95 -21.62
N VAL A 200 7.94 -4.22 -20.95
CA VAL A 200 7.91 -5.01 -19.71
C VAL A 200 8.30 -6.46 -19.96
N GLN A 201 7.85 -7.03 -21.07
CA GLN A 201 8.18 -8.42 -21.46
C GLN A 201 9.67 -8.59 -21.77
N GLU A 202 10.36 -7.59 -22.34
CA GLU A 202 11.81 -7.61 -22.55
C GLU A 202 12.57 -7.71 -21.22
N ILE A 203 12.16 -6.93 -20.21
CA ILE A 203 12.73 -7.03 -18.86
C ILE A 203 12.50 -8.43 -18.28
N ARG A 204 11.26 -8.94 -18.39
CA ARG A 204 10.91 -10.29 -17.91
C ARG A 204 11.79 -11.36 -18.56
N HIS A 205 12.00 -11.26 -19.86
CA HIS A 205 12.85 -12.21 -20.60
C HIS A 205 14.31 -12.17 -20.10
N ILE A 206 14.86 -10.96 -19.83
CA ILE A 206 16.22 -10.84 -19.29
C ILE A 206 16.31 -11.50 -17.91
N LEU A 207 15.33 -11.27 -17.02
CA LEU A 207 15.28 -11.88 -15.71
C LEU A 207 15.24 -13.41 -15.79
N GLU A 208 14.32 -13.96 -16.58
CA GLU A 208 14.14 -15.41 -16.79
C GLU A 208 15.39 -16.06 -17.36
N LYS A 209 16.03 -15.43 -18.36
CA LYS A 209 17.27 -15.93 -18.97
C LYS A 209 18.43 -15.99 -17.96
N ASN A 210 18.40 -15.15 -16.92
CA ASN A 210 19.40 -15.14 -15.86
C ASN A 210 18.94 -15.86 -14.58
N GLY A 211 17.90 -16.71 -14.68
CA GLY A 211 17.45 -17.60 -13.60
C GLY A 211 16.62 -16.93 -12.51
N ASP A 212 16.22 -15.67 -12.67
CA ASP A 212 15.33 -15.02 -11.72
C ASP A 212 13.90 -14.92 -12.26
N HIS A 213 12.99 -15.66 -11.62
CA HIS A 213 11.55 -15.65 -11.90
C HIS A 213 10.76 -14.88 -10.82
N GLY A 214 11.43 -14.32 -9.85
CA GLY A 214 10.82 -13.77 -8.63
C GLY A 214 10.78 -12.26 -8.55
N ILE A 215 11.63 -11.50 -9.25
CA ILE A 215 11.61 -10.04 -9.21
C ILE A 215 10.31 -9.51 -9.83
N ASN A 216 9.60 -8.66 -9.11
CA ASN A 216 8.38 -8.02 -9.57
C ASN A 216 8.70 -6.75 -10.38
N ILE A 217 8.00 -6.56 -11.51
CA ILE A 217 8.19 -5.40 -12.39
C ILE A 217 7.05 -4.41 -12.17
N ILE A 218 7.41 -3.16 -11.82
CA ILE A 218 6.53 -2.00 -11.72
C ILE A 218 6.76 -1.15 -12.97
N ALA A 219 5.75 -1.02 -13.83
CA ALA A 219 5.85 -0.17 -15.00
C ALA A 219 5.57 1.28 -14.62
N LYS A 220 6.47 2.20 -15.00
CA LYS A 220 6.30 3.63 -14.79
C LYS A 220 5.55 4.24 -15.98
N ILE A 221 4.45 4.93 -15.69
CA ILE A 221 3.66 5.65 -16.68
C ILE A 221 4.12 7.12 -16.64
N GLU A 222 4.87 7.50 -17.64
CA GLU A 222 5.62 8.76 -17.73
C GLU A 222 5.35 9.51 -19.03
N ASN A 223 4.64 8.91 -19.99
CA ASN A 223 4.41 9.46 -21.31
C ASN A 223 3.00 9.15 -21.83
N ASN A 224 2.59 9.86 -22.87
CA ASN A 224 1.26 9.70 -23.47
C ASN A 224 1.04 8.31 -24.08
N GLU A 225 2.06 7.72 -24.72
CA GLU A 225 1.98 6.38 -25.33
C GLU A 225 1.70 5.32 -24.26
N GLY A 226 2.33 5.41 -23.07
CA GLY A 226 2.05 4.54 -21.93
C GLY A 226 0.63 4.68 -21.38
N ILE A 227 0.03 5.88 -21.44
CA ILE A 227 -1.38 6.10 -21.08
C ILE A 227 -2.30 5.41 -22.09
N LEU A 228 -2.03 5.51 -23.38
CA LEU A 228 -2.83 4.90 -24.44
C LEU A 228 -2.78 3.36 -24.38
N ASN A 229 -1.63 2.81 -24.07
CA ASN A 229 -1.39 1.36 -23.97
C ASN A 229 -1.52 0.81 -22.55
N PHE A 230 -2.12 1.56 -21.63
CA PHE A 230 -2.14 1.26 -20.20
C PHE A 230 -2.68 -0.14 -19.89
N ASP A 231 -3.78 -0.55 -20.50
CA ASP A 231 -4.42 -1.83 -20.22
C ASP A 231 -3.55 -3.03 -20.59
N GLU A 232 -2.77 -2.92 -21.67
CA GLU A 232 -1.83 -3.96 -22.08
C GLU A 232 -0.59 -4.00 -21.16
N ILE A 233 -0.06 -2.84 -20.80
CA ILE A 233 1.05 -2.69 -19.85
C ILE A 233 0.64 -3.27 -18.50
N LEU A 234 -0.56 -2.92 -18.01
CA LEU A 234 -1.07 -3.41 -16.73
C LEU A 234 -1.18 -4.94 -16.72
N LYS A 235 -1.59 -5.59 -17.81
CA LYS A 235 -1.71 -7.05 -17.87
C LYS A 235 -0.40 -7.77 -17.61
N VAL A 236 0.72 -7.25 -18.10
CA VAL A 236 2.05 -7.92 -18.03
C VAL A 236 2.90 -7.46 -16.85
N SER A 237 2.57 -6.35 -16.20
CA SER A 237 3.27 -5.80 -15.03
C SER A 237 2.75 -6.38 -13.71
N ASN A 238 3.56 -6.30 -12.64
CA ASN A 238 3.15 -6.61 -11.27
C ASN A 238 2.50 -5.40 -10.56
N GLY A 239 2.76 -4.20 -11.04
CA GLY A 239 2.19 -2.94 -10.56
C GLY A 239 2.52 -1.78 -11.50
N ILE A 240 1.97 -0.63 -11.18
CA ILE A 240 2.14 0.61 -11.94
C ILE A 240 2.64 1.71 -10.98
N MET A 241 3.56 2.54 -11.47
CA MET A 241 3.95 3.79 -10.83
C MET A 241 3.50 4.96 -11.71
N VAL A 242 2.68 5.84 -11.17
CA VAL A 242 2.33 7.11 -11.81
C VAL A 242 3.42 8.12 -11.44
N ALA A 243 4.37 8.33 -12.36
CA ALA A 243 5.50 9.23 -12.20
C ALA A 243 5.11 10.63 -12.69
N ARG A 244 4.49 11.41 -11.79
CA ARG A 244 3.79 12.66 -12.14
C ARG A 244 4.71 13.76 -12.66
N GLY A 245 5.99 13.75 -12.29
CA GLY A 245 6.99 14.72 -12.77
C GLY A 245 7.12 14.63 -14.29
N ASP A 246 7.58 13.48 -14.79
CA ASP A 246 7.78 13.25 -16.22
C ASP A 246 6.44 13.28 -16.98
N LEU A 247 5.40 12.67 -16.42
CA LEU A 247 4.07 12.65 -17.01
C LEU A 247 3.51 14.07 -17.22
N GLY A 248 3.77 15.00 -16.29
CA GLY A 248 3.30 16.39 -16.36
C GLY A 248 4.01 17.23 -17.41
N VAL A 249 5.15 16.75 -17.95
CA VAL A 249 5.82 17.34 -19.11
C VAL A 249 5.19 16.81 -20.42
N GLU A 250 4.81 15.54 -20.43
CA GLU A 250 4.28 14.83 -21.61
C GLU A 250 2.78 15.13 -21.90
N ILE A 251 2.00 15.45 -20.87
CA ILE A 251 0.57 15.80 -21.02
C ILE A 251 0.27 17.13 -20.32
N PRO A 252 -0.83 17.82 -20.69
CA PRO A 252 -1.24 19.02 -19.97
C PRO A 252 -1.35 18.77 -18.46
N ALA A 253 -0.74 19.60 -17.64
CA ALA A 253 -0.69 19.44 -16.19
C ALA A 253 -2.08 19.23 -15.54
N ALA A 254 -3.12 19.87 -16.08
CA ALA A 254 -4.50 19.71 -15.64
C ALA A 254 -5.04 18.28 -15.81
N ASN A 255 -4.47 17.48 -16.71
CA ASN A 255 -4.88 16.10 -16.98
C ASN A 255 -4.19 15.09 -16.05
N VAL A 256 -3.07 15.44 -15.42
CA VAL A 256 -2.30 14.52 -14.55
C VAL A 256 -3.16 13.92 -13.42
N PRO A 257 -3.96 14.69 -12.65
CA PRO A 257 -4.82 14.13 -11.61
C PRO A 257 -5.89 13.16 -12.16
N ILE A 258 -6.40 13.42 -13.37
CA ILE A 258 -7.41 12.56 -14.02
C ILE A 258 -6.78 11.21 -14.39
N VAL A 259 -5.59 11.25 -15.00
CA VAL A 259 -4.82 10.05 -15.36
C VAL A 259 -4.42 9.27 -14.12
N GLN A 260 -3.95 9.94 -13.05
CA GLN A 260 -3.63 9.31 -11.78
C GLN A 260 -4.81 8.51 -11.22
N LYS A 261 -5.99 9.13 -11.10
CA LYS A 261 -7.21 8.47 -10.60
C LYS A 261 -7.58 7.25 -11.44
N ARG A 262 -7.54 7.38 -12.76
CA ARG A 262 -7.82 6.29 -13.70
C ARG A 262 -6.82 5.13 -13.51
N CYS A 263 -5.53 5.40 -13.45
CA CYS A 263 -4.49 4.39 -13.25
C CYS A 263 -4.65 3.65 -11.92
N ILE A 264 -4.89 4.39 -10.83
CA ILE A 264 -5.12 3.81 -9.50
C ILE A 264 -6.35 2.89 -9.52
N GLN A 265 -7.46 3.34 -10.08
CA GLN A 265 -8.70 2.56 -10.16
C GLN A 265 -8.53 1.28 -10.99
N GLN A 266 -7.82 1.35 -12.12
CA GLN A 266 -7.57 0.19 -12.97
C GLN A 266 -6.63 -0.82 -12.28
N CYS A 267 -5.59 -0.35 -11.58
CA CYS A 267 -4.73 -1.19 -10.74
C CYS A 267 -5.54 -1.87 -9.64
N HIS A 268 -6.39 -1.14 -8.94
CA HIS A 268 -7.29 -1.65 -7.91
C HIS A 268 -8.20 -2.74 -8.48
N THR A 269 -8.84 -2.49 -9.64
CA THR A 269 -9.68 -3.47 -10.33
C THR A 269 -8.91 -4.73 -10.74
N ALA A 270 -7.66 -4.59 -11.14
CA ALA A 270 -6.80 -5.72 -11.52
C ALA A 270 -6.16 -6.44 -10.33
N GLY A 271 -6.29 -5.92 -9.09
CA GLY A 271 -5.61 -6.44 -7.90
C GLY A 271 -4.09 -6.27 -7.97
N LYS A 272 -3.62 -5.20 -8.60
CA LYS A 272 -2.20 -4.87 -8.78
C LYS A 272 -1.82 -3.63 -7.97
N ILE A 273 -0.53 -3.49 -7.70
CA ILE A 273 0.03 -2.39 -6.92
C ILE A 273 -0.06 -1.10 -7.75
N SER A 274 -0.51 -0.01 -7.12
CA SER A 274 -0.40 1.35 -7.65
C SER A 274 0.49 2.19 -6.74
N ILE A 275 1.42 2.94 -7.33
CA ILE A 275 2.34 3.83 -6.63
C ILE A 275 2.13 5.23 -7.17
N THR A 276 1.85 6.19 -6.28
CA THR A 276 1.82 7.61 -6.62
C THR A 276 3.16 8.22 -6.25
N ALA A 277 3.84 8.79 -7.25
CA ALA A 277 5.24 9.20 -7.14
C ALA A 277 5.47 10.64 -7.59
N THR A 278 6.58 11.20 -7.15
CA THR A 278 7.15 12.51 -7.45
C THR A 278 6.36 13.70 -6.90
N GLN A 279 7.08 14.70 -6.38
CA GLN A 279 6.55 15.97 -5.88
C GLN A 279 5.44 15.81 -4.81
N MET A 280 5.58 14.79 -3.92
CA MET A 280 4.59 14.56 -2.87
C MET A 280 4.76 15.55 -1.70
N LEU A 281 5.98 15.70 -1.19
CA LEU A 281 6.36 16.65 -0.13
C LEU A 281 7.62 17.43 -0.53
N ASP A 282 7.70 17.86 -1.80
CA ASP A 282 8.90 18.44 -2.42
C ASP A 282 9.52 19.61 -1.63
N SER A 283 8.67 20.46 -1.04
CA SER A 283 9.14 21.57 -0.21
C SER A 283 9.96 21.11 1.00
N MET A 284 9.76 19.86 1.47
CA MET A 284 10.50 19.27 2.59
C MET A 284 11.94 18.87 2.24
N ILE A 285 12.32 18.94 0.97
CA ILE A 285 13.75 18.91 0.59
C ILE A 285 14.51 20.03 1.31
N ARG A 286 13.89 21.20 1.46
CA ARG A 286 14.51 22.42 1.98
C ARG A 286 13.92 22.89 3.32
N ASN A 287 12.65 22.59 3.58
CA ASN A 287 11.90 23.07 4.72
C ASN A 287 11.51 21.92 5.68
N PRO A 288 11.45 22.15 7.00
CA PRO A 288 11.07 21.12 7.98
C PRO A 288 9.57 20.79 7.99
N ARG A 289 8.76 21.51 7.21
CA ARG A 289 7.30 21.31 7.10
C ARG A 289 6.86 21.44 5.66
N PRO A 290 5.86 20.65 5.22
CA PRO A 290 5.31 20.75 3.89
C PRO A 290 4.35 21.93 3.74
N THR A 291 4.01 22.27 2.52
CA THR A 291 2.90 23.18 2.21
C THR A 291 1.56 22.47 2.43
N ARG A 292 0.49 23.25 2.60
CA ARG A 292 -0.88 22.70 2.71
C ARG A 292 -1.33 22.00 1.43
N ALA A 293 -0.87 22.45 0.28
CA ALA A 293 -1.17 21.83 -1.02
C ALA A 293 -0.56 20.42 -1.11
N GLU A 294 0.68 20.24 -0.66
CA GLU A 294 1.35 18.93 -0.62
C GLU A 294 0.66 17.96 0.35
N VAL A 295 0.26 18.42 1.53
CA VAL A 295 -0.52 17.60 2.47
C VAL A 295 -1.83 17.14 1.84
N SER A 296 -2.54 18.06 1.15
CA SER A 296 -3.77 17.75 0.44
C SER A 296 -3.54 16.78 -0.73
N ASP A 297 -2.43 16.89 -1.44
CA ASP A 297 -2.08 16.00 -2.56
C ASP A 297 -1.83 14.57 -2.07
N VAL A 298 -1.05 14.38 -1.01
CA VAL A 298 -0.83 13.08 -0.38
C VAL A 298 -2.15 12.47 0.07
N ALA A 299 -2.98 13.23 0.80
CA ALA A 299 -4.28 12.78 1.27
C ALA A 299 -5.19 12.35 0.10
N ASN A 300 -5.24 13.15 -0.99
CA ASN A 300 -6.04 12.81 -2.18
C ASN A 300 -5.56 11.53 -2.86
N ALA A 301 -4.25 11.30 -2.97
CA ALA A 301 -3.74 10.04 -3.52
C ALA A 301 -4.19 8.82 -2.68
N ILE A 302 -4.28 8.97 -1.36
CA ILE A 302 -4.76 7.93 -0.44
C ILE A 302 -6.27 7.74 -0.59
N TYR A 303 -7.07 8.81 -0.67
CA TYR A 303 -8.51 8.73 -0.96
C TYR A 303 -8.80 8.10 -2.32
N ASP A 304 -7.94 8.33 -3.32
CA ASP A 304 -8.03 7.68 -4.63
C ASP A 304 -7.77 6.17 -4.56
N GLY A 305 -7.21 5.68 -3.43
CA GLY A 305 -6.95 4.27 -3.18
C GLY A 305 -5.58 3.80 -3.68
N THR A 306 -4.55 4.68 -3.74
CA THR A 306 -3.19 4.24 -4.07
C THR A 306 -2.69 3.17 -3.10
N SER A 307 -1.89 2.22 -3.57
CA SER A 307 -1.30 1.21 -2.70
C SER A 307 -0.12 1.74 -1.92
N ALA A 308 0.64 2.64 -2.54
CA ALA A 308 1.79 3.27 -1.93
C ALA A 308 2.01 4.70 -2.44
N VAL A 309 2.67 5.49 -1.61
CA VAL A 309 3.18 6.82 -1.95
C VAL A 309 4.70 6.81 -1.87
N MET A 310 5.37 7.66 -2.63
CA MET A 310 6.83 7.66 -2.74
C MET A 310 7.44 9.03 -2.44
N LEU A 311 8.46 9.04 -1.59
CA LEU A 311 9.38 10.15 -1.38
C LEU A 311 10.60 9.98 -2.29
N SER A 312 10.94 11.02 -3.02
CA SER A 312 12.06 11.06 -3.98
C SER A 312 13.23 11.90 -3.45
N GLY A 313 13.31 13.16 -3.85
CA GLY A 313 14.33 14.10 -3.40
C GLY A 313 14.30 14.37 -1.90
N GLU A 314 13.10 14.26 -1.28
CA GLU A 314 12.87 14.51 0.14
C GLU A 314 13.74 13.62 1.04
N THR A 315 13.90 12.35 0.66
CA THR A 315 14.73 11.38 1.40
C THR A 315 16.09 11.12 0.78
N ALA A 316 16.27 11.40 -0.53
CA ALA A 316 17.55 11.18 -1.22
C ALA A 316 18.57 12.30 -1.02
N ASN A 317 18.13 13.56 -1.09
CA ASN A 317 18.98 14.75 -1.06
C ASN A 317 18.50 15.84 -0.10
N GLY A 318 17.33 15.62 0.54
CA GLY A 318 16.70 16.60 1.41
C GLY A 318 17.48 16.81 2.72
N LYS A 319 17.26 17.95 3.34
CA LYS A 319 17.79 18.28 4.68
C LYS A 319 17.04 17.57 5.80
N TYR A 320 15.84 17.07 5.53
CA TYR A 320 14.89 16.56 6.54
C TYR A 320 14.32 15.18 6.14
N PRO A 321 15.17 14.17 5.84
CA PRO A 321 14.70 12.89 5.28
C PRO A 321 13.77 12.13 6.22
N VAL A 322 14.08 12.09 7.52
CA VAL A 322 13.28 11.37 8.52
C VAL A 322 11.98 12.12 8.84
N GLU A 323 12.03 13.44 8.95
CA GLU A 323 10.88 14.29 9.18
C GLU A 323 9.89 14.23 8.00
N ALA A 324 10.38 14.16 6.77
CA ALA A 324 9.56 14.00 5.57
C ALA A 324 8.81 12.66 5.61
N LEU A 325 9.48 11.58 5.99
CA LEU A 325 8.82 10.28 6.16
C LEU A 325 7.80 10.31 7.31
N LYS A 326 8.16 10.85 8.49
CA LYS A 326 7.23 10.97 9.62
C LYS A 326 5.99 11.78 9.26
N MET A 327 6.15 12.86 8.50
CA MET A 327 5.03 13.66 7.99
C MET A 327 4.15 12.86 7.02
N MET A 328 4.76 12.12 6.09
CA MET A 328 4.03 11.24 5.17
C MET A 328 3.23 10.16 5.93
N VAL A 329 3.81 9.57 6.97
CA VAL A 329 3.14 8.61 7.86
C VAL A 329 1.95 9.27 8.54
N GLN A 330 2.14 10.43 9.15
CA GLN A 330 1.08 11.15 9.85
C GLN A 330 -0.10 11.50 8.92
N ILE A 331 0.18 11.99 7.71
CA ILE A 331 -0.87 12.29 6.72
C ILE A 331 -1.62 11.01 6.36
N ALA A 332 -0.91 9.91 6.14
CA ALA A 332 -1.53 8.65 5.76
C ALA A 332 -2.45 8.10 6.87
N GLU A 333 -1.99 8.10 8.11
CA GLU A 333 -2.76 7.64 9.27
C GLU A 333 -4.03 8.47 9.47
N GLN A 334 -3.92 9.80 9.49
CA GLN A 334 -5.07 10.71 9.65
C GLN A 334 -6.06 10.58 8.49
N THR A 335 -5.57 10.40 7.26
CA THR A 335 -6.44 10.20 6.10
C THR A 335 -7.18 8.87 6.20
N GLU A 336 -6.48 7.79 6.55
CA GLU A 336 -7.05 6.44 6.67
C GLU A 336 -8.10 6.35 7.79
N GLU A 337 -7.94 7.07 8.91
CA GLU A 337 -8.93 7.16 9.98
C GLU A 337 -10.24 7.80 9.53
N SER A 338 -10.20 8.70 8.55
CA SER A 338 -11.38 9.38 8.01
C SER A 338 -12.12 8.59 6.93
N ILE A 339 -11.57 7.46 6.48
CA ILE A 339 -12.16 6.65 5.41
C ILE A 339 -13.20 5.69 5.97
N ASP A 340 -14.44 5.80 5.47
CA ASP A 340 -15.46 4.77 5.66
C ASP A 340 -15.20 3.61 4.68
N TYR A 341 -14.45 2.61 5.16
CA TYR A 341 -14.09 1.43 4.36
C TYR A 341 -15.30 0.56 4.01
N TRP A 342 -16.33 0.51 4.88
CA TRP A 342 -17.55 -0.21 4.60
C TRP A 342 -18.32 0.38 3.42
N TYR A 343 -18.49 1.70 3.45
CA TYR A 343 -19.15 2.42 2.36
C TYR A 343 -18.40 2.27 1.04
N GLN A 344 -17.06 2.40 1.06
CA GLN A 344 -16.24 2.20 -0.13
C GLN A 344 -16.35 0.77 -0.67
N PHE A 345 -16.28 -0.23 0.20
CA PHE A 345 -16.42 -1.64 -0.16
C PHE A 345 -17.81 -1.92 -0.77
N SER A 346 -18.88 -1.44 -0.16
CA SER A 346 -20.27 -1.67 -0.63
C SER A 346 -20.54 -1.05 -2.00
N LYS A 347 -19.88 0.06 -2.33
CA LYS A 347 -19.96 0.72 -3.64
C LYS A 347 -19.07 0.08 -4.70
N SER A 348 -17.97 -0.51 -4.31
CA SER A 348 -17.07 -1.18 -5.24
C SER A 348 -17.67 -2.53 -5.64
N LYS A 349 -18.41 -2.57 -6.75
CA LYS A 349 -18.71 -3.82 -7.46
C LYS A 349 -17.65 -4.00 -8.54
N PRO A 350 -16.49 -4.60 -8.25
CA PRO A 350 -15.53 -4.84 -9.29
C PRO A 350 -16.15 -5.82 -10.29
N HIS A 351 -16.09 -5.49 -11.58
CA HIS A 351 -16.36 -6.44 -12.66
C HIS A 351 -15.27 -7.53 -12.57
N MET A 352 -15.51 -8.51 -11.73
CA MET A 352 -14.59 -9.62 -11.51
C MET A 352 -14.89 -10.72 -12.52
N MET A 353 -13.85 -11.20 -13.18
CA MET A 353 -13.97 -12.47 -13.87
C MET A 353 -14.35 -13.55 -12.84
N PRO A 354 -15.38 -14.35 -13.11
CA PRO A 354 -15.80 -15.41 -12.21
C PRO A 354 -14.63 -16.37 -11.92
N SER A 355 -14.22 -16.46 -10.67
CA SER A 355 -13.24 -17.46 -10.20
C SER A 355 -13.47 -17.74 -8.72
N VAL A 356 -13.17 -18.97 -8.30
CA VAL A 356 -13.29 -19.38 -6.89
C VAL A 356 -12.48 -18.45 -5.99
N ALA A 357 -11.25 -18.16 -6.35
CA ALA A 357 -10.38 -17.31 -5.56
C ALA A 357 -10.92 -15.88 -5.38
N ASN A 358 -11.53 -15.30 -6.43
CA ASN A 358 -12.16 -13.97 -6.32
C ASN A 358 -13.38 -14.01 -5.41
N ALA A 359 -14.24 -15.01 -5.56
CA ALA A 359 -15.44 -15.18 -4.75
C ALA A 359 -15.09 -15.36 -3.26
N ILE A 360 -14.15 -16.24 -2.97
CA ILE A 360 -13.67 -16.49 -1.59
C ILE A 360 -13.01 -15.24 -1.00
N SER A 361 -12.15 -14.54 -1.75
CA SER A 361 -11.51 -13.32 -1.23
C SER A 361 -12.52 -12.22 -0.94
N HIS A 362 -13.55 -12.06 -1.78
CA HIS A 362 -14.64 -11.12 -1.53
C HIS A 362 -15.44 -11.53 -0.28
N ALA A 363 -15.87 -12.80 -0.19
CA ALA A 363 -16.59 -13.32 0.96
C ALA A 363 -15.78 -13.20 2.26
N THR A 364 -14.45 -13.41 2.21
CA THR A 364 -13.54 -13.19 3.35
C THR A 364 -13.61 -11.75 3.85
N CYS A 365 -13.57 -10.77 2.94
CA CYS A 365 -13.64 -9.36 3.32
C CYS A 365 -15.03 -9.01 3.87
N THR A 366 -16.11 -9.48 3.23
CA THR A 366 -17.49 -9.29 3.71
C THR A 366 -17.64 -9.86 5.12
N THR A 367 -17.25 -11.12 5.32
CA THR A 367 -17.32 -11.79 6.64
C THR A 367 -16.51 -11.03 7.70
N ALA A 368 -15.31 -10.57 7.35
CA ALA A 368 -14.48 -9.83 8.30
C ALA A 368 -15.09 -8.48 8.70
N MET A 369 -15.76 -7.81 7.77
CA MET A 369 -16.42 -6.54 8.02
C MET A 369 -17.74 -6.72 8.77
N ASP A 370 -18.60 -7.69 8.40
CA ASP A 370 -19.86 -8.00 9.08
C ASP A 370 -19.64 -8.39 10.55
N LEU A 371 -18.56 -9.13 10.81
CA LEU A 371 -18.20 -9.59 12.16
C LEU A 371 -17.27 -8.63 12.91
N ASN A 372 -16.93 -7.49 12.33
CA ASN A 372 -15.91 -6.57 12.86
C ASN A 372 -14.64 -7.31 13.33
N ALA A 373 -14.18 -8.25 12.52
CA ALA A 373 -13.05 -9.10 12.85
C ALA A 373 -11.76 -8.27 13.02
N LYS A 374 -10.96 -8.59 14.04
CA LYS A 374 -9.74 -7.87 14.39
C LYS A 374 -8.71 -7.88 13.29
N ALA A 375 -8.60 -9.00 12.57
CA ALA A 375 -7.72 -9.15 11.42
C ALA A 375 -8.24 -10.23 10.46
N ILE A 376 -7.78 -10.14 9.21
CA ILE A 376 -7.83 -11.24 8.24
C ILE A 376 -6.47 -11.92 8.25
N VAL A 377 -6.41 -13.21 8.56
CA VAL A 377 -5.16 -13.98 8.53
C VAL A 377 -5.14 -14.87 7.29
N THR A 378 -4.07 -14.80 6.52
CA THR A 378 -3.85 -15.70 5.37
C THR A 378 -2.45 -16.22 5.36
N VAL A 379 -2.26 -17.48 4.93
CA VAL A 379 -0.94 -18.02 4.64
C VAL A 379 -0.83 -18.27 3.14
N THR A 380 0.23 -17.79 2.53
CA THR A 380 0.36 -17.75 1.08
C THR A 380 1.78 -18.09 0.63
N HIS A 381 1.90 -18.95 -0.38
CA HIS A 381 3.19 -19.31 -0.96
C HIS A 381 3.80 -18.16 -1.78
N GLY A 382 3.06 -17.62 -2.75
CA GLY A 382 3.54 -16.57 -3.67
C GLY A 382 2.90 -15.18 -3.44
N GLY A 383 2.22 -14.96 -2.32
CA GLY A 383 1.58 -13.69 -1.98
C GLY A 383 0.25 -13.39 -2.71
N ARG A 384 -0.21 -14.31 -3.58
CA ARG A 384 -1.39 -14.06 -4.42
C ARG A 384 -2.67 -13.86 -3.60
N THR A 385 -2.92 -14.72 -2.61
CA THR A 385 -4.11 -14.61 -1.74
C THR A 385 -4.15 -13.28 -1.00
N ALA A 386 -3.02 -12.88 -0.38
CA ALA A 386 -2.93 -11.60 0.32
C ALA A 386 -3.20 -10.40 -0.61
N ARG A 387 -2.65 -10.40 -1.82
CA ARG A 387 -2.91 -9.34 -2.81
C ARG A 387 -4.37 -9.32 -3.28
N GLN A 388 -5.01 -10.48 -3.43
CA GLN A 388 -6.43 -10.56 -3.79
C GLN A 388 -7.34 -10.03 -2.69
N ILE A 389 -7.03 -10.28 -1.41
CA ILE A 389 -7.76 -9.70 -0.28
C ILE A 389 -7.51 -8.19 -0.22
N SER A 390 -6.26 -7.76 -0.33
CA SER A 390 -5.85 -6.34 -0.36
C SER A 390 -6.60 -5.52 -1.41
N ARG A 391 -6.93 -6.12 -2.56
CA ARG A 391 -7.73 -5.51 -3.61
C ARG A 391 -9.09 -5.01 -3.13
N PHE A 392 -9.71 -5.67 -2.17
CA PHE A 392 -11.03 -5.29 -1.65
C PHE A 392 -10.98 -4.21 -0.57
N ARG A 393 -9.78 -3.77 -0.18
CA ARG A 393 -9.57 -2.69 0.81
C ARG A 393 -10.38 -2.90 2.11
N PRO A 394 -10.28 -4.06 2.78
CA PRO A 394 -11.02 -4.28 4.02
C PRO A 394 -10.59 -3.31 5.13
N ALA A 395 -11.50 -3.02 6.06
CA ALA A 395 -11.19 -2.24 7.25
C ALA A 395 -10.16 -2.96 8.13
N SER A 396 -10.30 -4.29 8.27
CA SER A 396 -9.39 -5.13 9.05
C SER A 396 -8.01 -5.25 8.40
N PRO A 397 -6.91 -5.25 9.16
CA PRO A 397 -5.57 -5.52 8.65
C PRO A 397 -5.46 -6.94 8.09
N ILE A 398 -4.63 -7.11 7.07
CA ILE A 398 -4.37 -8.41 6.42
C ILE A 398 -3.02 -8.91 6.90
N VAL A 399 -3.01 -9.89 7.81
CA VAL A 399 -1.79 -10.54 8.27
C VAL A 399 -1.49 -11.71 7.33
N ALA A 400 -0.38 -11.63 6.60
CA ALA A 400 -0.02 -12.58 5.56
C ALA A 400 1.23 -13.38 5.94
N GLY A 401 1.03 -14.64 6.35
CA GLY A 401 2.12 -15.59 6.58
C GLY A 401 2.71 -16.11 5.26
N THR A 402 4.01 -16.18 5.15
CA THR A 402 4.72 -16.81 4.03
C THR A 402 6.00 -17.47 4.48
N LEU A 403 6.41 -18.54 3.77
CA LEU A 403 7.66 -19.29 3.98
C LEU A 403 8.88 -18.54 3.40
N PHE A 404 8.66 -17.63 2.45
CA PHE A 404 9.71 -17.06 1.62
C PHE A 404 10.01 -15.61 1.99
N PRO A 405 11.26 -15.30 2.43
CA PRO A 405 11.66 -13.92 2.77
C PRO A 405 11.46 -12.93 1.63
N ARG A 406 11.70 -13.32 0.37
CA ARG A 406 11.45 -12.46 -0.79
C ARG A 406 9.95 -12.12 -0.92
N VAL A 407 9.06 -13.11 -0.76
CA VAL A 407 7.60 -12.89 -0.83
C VAL A 407 7.14 -12.00 0.31
N GLN A 408 7.69 -12.19 1.52
CA GLN A 408 7.43 -11.32 2.66
C GLN A 408 7.76 -9.85 2.33
N ARG A 409 8.97 -9.59 1.82
CA ARG A 409 9.37 -8.23 1.43
C ARG A 409 8.50 -7.66 0.30
N GLN A 410 8.16 -8.47 -0.70
CA GLN A 410 7.28 -8.04 -1.79
C GLN A 410 5.86 -7.71 -1.33
N LEU A 411 5.33 -8.45 -0.38
CA LEU A 411 4.02 -8.18 0.21
C LEU A 411 4.01 -6.88 1.03
N ASN A 412 5.17 -6.44 1.51
CA ASN A 412 5.29 -5.17 2.25
C ASN A 412 4.97 -3.92 1.37
N LEU A 413 4.85 -4.08 0.05
CA LEU A 413 4.35 -3.04 -0.87
C LEU A 413 2.85 -3.19 -1.18
N SER A 414 2.17 -4.19 -0.62
CA SER A 414 0.73 -4.40 -0.83
C SER A 414 -0.08 -3.66 0.23
N TRP A 415 -1.08 -2.91 -0.19
CA TRP A 415 -1.92 -2.11 0.70
C TRP A 415 -2.59 -2.97 1.79
N GLY A 416 -2.53 -2.52 3.04
CA GLY A 416 -3.16 -3.16 4.18
C GLY A 416 -2.58 -4.53 4.56
N VAL A 417 -1.52 -5.00 3.88
CA VAL A 417 -0.88 -6.28 4.14
C VAL A 417 0.29 -6.10 5.11
N TYR A 418 0.32 -6.96 6.13
CA TYR A 418 1.40 -7.08 7.12
C TYR A 418 2.01 -8.47 6.98
N PRO A 419 3.12 -8.59 6.25
CA PRO A 419 3.71 -9.89 5.94
C PRO A 419 4.60 -10.38 7.09
N ILE A 420 4.43 -11.66 7.44
CA ILE A 420 5.21 -12.34 8.49
C ILE A 420 5.79 -13.65 7.96
N LEU A 421 6.94 -14.07 8.49
CA LEU A 421 7.49 -15.38 8.19
C LEU A 421 6.83 -16.42 9.08
N VAL A 422 6.48 -17.56 8.47
CA VAL A 422 5.92 -18.72 9.16
C VAL A 422 6.67 -19.97 8.75
N PRO A 423 6.74 -21.02 9.61
CA PRO A 423 7.35 -22.28 9.24
C PRO A 423 6.50 -23.05 8.22
N GLU A 424 7.13 -24.00 7.54
CA GLU A 424 6.43 -24.97 6.68
C GLU A 424 5.63 -25.96 7.53
N VAL A 425 4.39 -26.23 7.10
CA VAL A 425 3.48 -27.15 7.78
C VAL A 425 2.74 -28.02 6.76
N ALA A 426 2.30 -29.20 7.19
CA ALA A 426 1.73 -30.20 6.31
C ALA A 426 0.20 -30.12 6.21
N THR A 427 -0.48 -29.65 7.25
CA THR A 427 -1.95 -29.65 7.33
C THR A 427 -2.53 -28.24 7.31
N THR A 428 -3.80 -28.15 6.92
CA THR A 428 -4.53 -26.86 6.87
C THR A 428 -4.74 -26.28 8.28
N ASP A 429 -4.98 -27.15 9.27
CA ASP A 429 -5.19 -26.69 10.65
C ASP A 429 -3.88 -26.15 11.25
N GLU A 430 -2.75 -26.81 11.02
CA GLU A 430 -1.44 -26.28 11.38
C GLU A 430 -1.15 -24.95 10.65
N LEU A 431 -1.51 -24.85 9.36
CA LEU A 431 -1.31 -23.64 8.55
C LEU A 431 -2.01 -22.44 9.17
N PHE A 432 -3.26 -22.61 9.58
CA PHE A 432 -4.01 -21.55 10.26
C PHE A 432 -3.45 -21.28 11.66
N GLY A 433 -3.07 -22.32 12.39
CA GLY A 433 -2.46 -22.20 13.72
C GLY A 433 -1.19 -21.34 13.70
N VAL A 434 -0.22 -21.65 12.84
CA VAL A 434 1.03 -20.89 12.74
C VAL A 434 0.79 -19.44 12.29
N GLY A 435 -0.21 -19.20 11.43
CA GLY A 435 -0.62 -17.83 11.02
C GLY A 435 -1.15 -17.02 12.20
N ILE A 436 -1.99 -17.62 13.03
CA ILE A 436 -2.53 -16.98 14.25
C ILE A 436 -1.41 -16.70 15.25
N ASP A 437 -0.56 -17.72 15.55
CA ASP A 437 0.51 -17.60 16.54
C ASP A 437 1.50 -16.50 16.14
N ALA A 438 1.86 -16.45 14.84
CA ALA A 438 2.71 -15.40 14.32
C ALA A 438 2.05 -14.01 14.42
N ALA A 439 0.75 -13.92 14.12
CA ALA A 439 -0.01 -12.68 14.24
C ALA A 439 -0.12 -12.21 15.71
N LYS A 440 -0.29 -13.13 16.67
CA LYS A 440 -0.25 -12.84 18.11
C LYS A 440 1.12 -12.34 18.53
N LYS A 441 2.18 -13.06 18.15
CA LYS A 441 3.56 -12.70 18.47
C LYS A 441 3.95 -11.30 17.97
N CYS A 442 3.42 -10.88 16.81
CA CYS A 442 3.63 -9.54 16.26
C CYS A 442 2.66 -8.48 16.82
N GLY A 443 1.78 -8.83 17.77
CA GLY A 443 0.87 -7.90 18.42
C GLY A 443 -0.37 -7.50 17.60
N PHE A 444 -0.67 -8.23 16.52
CA PHE A 444 -1.90 -8.00 15.74
C PHE A 444 -3.13 -8.58 16.40
N LEU A 445 -2.97 -9.63 17.18
CA LEU A 445 -4.05 -10.42 17.78
C LEU A 445 -3.80 -10.68 19.26
N ASN A 446 -4.87 -10.69 20.04
CA ASN A 446 -4.89 -11.08 21.45
C ASN A 446 -5.93 -12.17 21.66
N ASP A 447 -5.92 -12.77 22.85
CA ASP A 447 -7.00 -13.66 23.28
C ASP A 447 -8.32 -12.88 23.36
N GLY A 448 -9.43 -13.49 22.97
CA GLY A 448 -10.72 -12.85 22.81
C GLY A 448 -10.97 -12.19 21.45
N ASP A 449 -9.95 -11.97 20.61
CA ASP A 449 -10.17 -11.40 19.29
C ASP A 449 -10.82 -12.40 18.33
N LEU A 450 -11.74 -11.91 17.48
CA LEU A 450 -12.32 -12.66 16.37
C LEU A 450 -11.48 -12.46 15.13
N VAL A 451 -11.13 -13.55 14.44
CA VAL A 451 -10.32 -13.52 13.20
C VAL A 451 -11.02 -14.27 12.08
N VAL A 452 -10.85 -13.75 10.87
CA VAL A 452 -11.24 -14.45 9.64
C VAL A 452 -10.00 -14.95 8.97
N MET A 453 -9.96 -16.24 8.67
CA MET A 453 -8.83 -16.89 8.02
C MET A 453 -9.20 -17.34 6.63
N THR A 454 -8.27 -17.26 5.70
CA THR A 454 -8.44 -17.77 4.34
C THR A 454 -7.16 -18.36 3.79
N GLY A 455 -7.31 -19.37 2.97
CA GLY A 455 -6.18 -20.09 2.38
C GLY A 455 -6.60 -21.00 1.24
N GLY A 456 -5.63 -21.69 0.69
CA GLY A 456 -5.83 -22.72 -0.34
C GLY A 456 -5.69 -24.11 0.25
N THR A 457 -6.66 -25.00 -0.04
CA THR A 457 -6.60 -26.43 0.28
C THR A 457 -6.62 -27.25 -1.00
N PRO A 458 -5.80 -28.31 -1.13
CA PRO A 458 -4.77 -28.75 -0.18
C PRO A 458 -3.57 -27.78 -0.09
N VAL A 459 -2.86 -27.87 1.05
CA VAL A 459 -1.65 -27.07 1.31
C VAL A 459 -0.58 -27.33 0.22
N GLY A 460 0.18 -26.28 -0.15
CA GLY A 460 1.26 -26.38 -1.15
C GLY A 460 0.84 -26.14 -2.60
N MET A 461 -0.44 -26.10 -2.94
CA MET A 461 -0.90 -25.75 -4.29
C MET A 461 -1.11 -24.23 -4.44
N SER A 462 -0.32 -23.60 -5.30
CA SER A 462 -0.43 -22.16 -5.55
C SER A 462 -1.72 -21.80 -6.30
N GLY A 463 -2.42 -20.75 -5.87
CA GLY A 463 -3.60 -20.20 -6.54
C GLY A 463 -4.94 -20.83 -6.19
N THR A 464 -5.00 -21.70 -5.21
CA THR A 464 -6.20 -22.45 -4.78
C THR A 464 -6.95 -21.83 -3.61
N THR A 465 -6.97 -20.51 -3.45
CA THR A 465 -7.75 -19.87 -2.36
C THR A 465 -9.22 -20.30 -2.48
N ASN A 466 -9.66 -21.19 -1.57
CA ASN A 466 -10.96 -21.87 -1.62
C ASN A 466 -11.62 -22.08 -0.26
N THR A 467 -10.99 -21.62 0.84
CA THR A 467 -11.46 -21.86 2.21
C THR A 467 -11.54 -20.56 2.99
N ILE A 468 -12.60 -20.41 3.77
CA ILE A 468 -12.78 -19.37 4.79
C ILE A 468 -13.07 -20.07 6.12
N ARG A 469 -12.43 -19.58 7.18
CA ARG A 469 -12.68 -20.02 8.56
C ARG A 469 -12.77 -18.81 9.47
N VAL A 470 -13.76 -18.81 10.37
CA VAL A 470 -13.88 -17.80 11.43
C VAL A 470 -13.52 -18.47 12.74
N GLN A 471 -12.74 -17.79 13.57
CA GLN A 471 -12.31 -18.33 14.85
C GLN A 471 -12.15 -17.21 15.88
N ALA A 472 -12.72 -17.41 17.06
CA ALA A 472 -12.39 -16.65 18.26
C ALA A 472 -11.11 -17.19 18.88
N LEU A 473 -10.23 -16.30 19.32
CA LEU A 473 -8.93 -16.66 19.87
C LEU A 473 -8.97 -16.77 21.40
N GLY A 474 -8.20 -17.70 21.96
CA GLY A 474 -8.12 -17.93 23.40
C GLY A 474 -9.23 -18.86 23.93
N LYS A 475 -9.35 -18.95 25.23
CA LYS A 475 -10.40 -19.68 25.92
C LYS A 475 -11.65 -18.82 26.09
N SER A 476 -12.09 -18.14 25.03
CA SER A 476 -13.39 -17.48 25.10
C SER A 476 -14.46 -18.54 25.20
N ILE A 477 -15.24 -18.47 26.26
CA ILE A 477 -16.27 -19.48 26.56
C ILE A 477 -17.49 -19.22 25.67
N VAL A 478 -17.86 -17.93 25.47
CA VAL A 478 -18.98 -17.48 24.62
C VAL A 478 -18.69 -16.11 24.01
N HIS A 479 -19.37 -15.80 22.91
CA HIS A 479 -19.32 -14.52 22.21
C HIS A 479 -20.72 -13.96 21.93
N GLY A 480 -20.80 -12.64 21.84
CA GLY A 480 -22.00 -11.92 21.45
C GLY A 480 -21.68 -10.48 21.00
N ASN A 481 -22.71 -9.67 20.81
CA ASN A 481 -22.58 -8.26 20.48
C ASN A 481 -22.27 -7.46 21.75
N GLY A 482 -21.07 -6.91 21.82
CA GLY A 482 -20.63 -6.15 22.98
C GLY A 482 -21.21 -4.74 23.01
N GLN A 483 -21.70 -4.33 24.18
CA GLN A 483 -22.14 -2.97 24.49
C GLN A 483 -21.24 -2.42 25.58
N PRO A 484 -20.23 -1.59 25.23
CA PRO A 484 -19.29 -1.01 26.18
C PRO A 484 -19.96 0.09 27.03
N THR A 485 -19.34 0.40 28.17
CA THR A 485 -19.68 1.56 28.99
C THR A 485 -19.17 2.86 28.39
N SER A 486 -19.64 4.00 28.91
CA SER A 486 -19.14 5.34 28.53
C SER A 486 -17.66 5.55 28.91
N ASP A 487 -17.17 4.88 29.96
CA ASP A 487 -15.75 4.83 30.33
C ASP A 487 -15.08 3.59 29.70
N GLU A 488 -13.99 3.84 28.98
CA GLU A 488 -13.23 2.77 28.33
C GLU A 488 -12.71 1.68 29.28
N GLN A 489 -12.36 2.04 30.50
CA GLN A 489 -11.86 1.10 31.52
C GLN A 489 -13.00 0.25 32.12
N GLY A 490 -14.22 0.78 32.19
CA GLY A 490 -15.39 0.08 32.68
C GLY A 490 -15.91 -1.04 31.77
N SER A 491 -15.45 -1.12 30.53
CA SER A 491 -15.89 -2.12 29.55
C SER A 491 -15.29 -3.53 29.77
N GLN A 492 -14.31 -3.68 30.66
CA GLN A 492 -13.73 -4.97 31.05
C GLN A 492 -14.01 -5.25 32.52
N VAL A 493 -14.73 -6.35 32.79
CA VAL A 493 -15.17 -6.72 34.13
C VAL A 493 -14.92 -8.20 34.38
N THR A 494 -14.37 -8.53 35.54
CA THR A 494 -14.26 -9.91 36.03
C THR A 494 -15.23 -10.09 37.19
N GLY A 495 -15.99 -11.20 37.18
CA GLY A 495 -16.98 -11.49 38.20
C GLY A 495 -17.48 -12.91 38.19
N THR A 496 -18.38 -13.21 39.10
CA THR A 496 -19.00 -14.53 39.26
C THR A 496 -20.31 -14.61 38.47
N VAL A 497 -20.42 -15.64 37.63
CA VAL A 497 -21.61 -15.90 36.83
C VAL A 497 -22.80 -16.26 37.71
N TYR A 498 -23.90 -15.58 37.48
CA TYR A 498 -25.22 -15.94 38.03
C TYR A 498 -26.21 -16.15 36.88
N ILE A 499 -26.74 -17.36 36.72
CA ILE A 499 -27.62 -17.74 35.60
C ILE A 499 -29.08 -17.70 36.01
N VAL A 500 -29.83 -16.79 35.38
CA VAL A 500 -31.31 -16.79 35.45
C VAL A 500 -31.88 -17.56 34.27
N LYS A 501 -32.38 -18.76 34.51
CA LYS A 501 -32.91 -19.63 33.47
C LYS A 501 -34.31 -19.22 33.00
N ASP A 502 -35.13 -18.73 33.91
CA ASP A 502 -36.50 -18.27 33.64
C ASP A 502 -36.70 -16.84 34.20
N PRO A 503 -36.63 -15.81 33.35
CA PRO A 503 -36.86 -14.42 33.76
C PRO A 503 -38.25 -14.10 34.28
N GLU A 504 -39.25 -14.95 34.05
CA GLU A 504 -40.62 -14.77 34.55
C GLU A 504 -40.82 -15.31 35.99
N HIS A 505 -40.04 -16.32 36.36
CA HIS A 505 -40.10 -16.97 37.68
C HIS A 505 -38.71 -16.88 38.34
N LEU A 506 -38.48 -15.77 39.03
CA LEU A 506 -37.23 -15.53 39.74
C LEU A 506 -37.24 -16.24 41.09
N ASP A 507 -36.21 -17.02 41.40
CA ASP A 507 -36.01 -17.60 42.70
C ASP A 507 -35.69 -16.49 43.74
N ASP A 508 -36.35 -16.53 44.92
CA ASP A 508 -36.20 -15.52 45.99
C ASP A 508 -34.83 -15.48 46.67
N GLN A 509 -33.85 -16.21 46.16
CA GLN A 509 -32.51 -16.37 46.76
C GLN A 509 -31.38 -15.85 45.87
N LEU A 510 -31.42 -14.59 45.47
CA LEU A 510 -30.18 -13.96 45.02
C LEU A 510 -29.36 -13.53 46.24
N PRO A 511 -28.06 -13.87 46.28
CA PRO A 511 -27.16 -13.27 47.25
C PRO A 511 -26.94 -11.81 46.85
N LEU A 512 -27.74 -10.90 47.35
CA LEU A 512 -27.57 -9.46 47.20
C LEU A 512 -26.60 -8.97 48.29
N SER A 513 -25.31 -9.28 48.19
CA SER A 513 -24.32 -8.56 48.98
C SER A 513 -23.72 -7.45 48.10
N GLU A 514 -23.56 -6.25 48.64
CA GLU A 514 -23.00 -5.08 47.93
C GLU A 514 -21.54 -5.29 47.46
N ASP A 515 -20.88 -6.36 47.92
CA ASP A 515 -19.51 -6.71 47.60
C ASP A 515 -19.30 -7.76 46.49
N ASP A 516 -20.36 -8.41 46.04
CA ASP A 516 -20.24 -9.49 45.04
C ASP A 516 -20.20 -8.95 43.61
N SER A 517 -19.09 -9.19 42.91
CA SER A 517 -18.91 -8.88 41.49
C SER A 517 -19.73 -9.85 40.64
N ILE A 518 -21.07 -9.67 40.54
CA ILE A 518 -21.97 -10.55 39.84
C ILE A 518 -22.05 -10.20 38.36
N ILE A 519 -21.90 -11.22 37.50
CA ILE A 519 -22.19 -11.18 36.08
C ILE A 519 -23.51 -11.92 35.86
N LEU A 520 -24.55 -11.18 35.51
CA LEU A 520 -25.89 -11.74 35.31
C LEU A 520 -26.01 -12.31 33.90
N VAL A 521 -26.39 -13.59 33.82
CA VAL A 521 -26.58 -14.32 32.56
C VAL A 521 -28.02 -14.77 32.44
N ALA A 522 -28.67 -14.42 31.33
CA ALA A 522 -30.10 -14.76 31.13
C ALA A 522 -30.42 -14.94 29.62
N PRO A 523 -31.49 -15.67 29.26
CA PRO A 523 -31.97 -15.75 27.89
C PRO A 523 -32.44 -14.37 27.38
N TYR A 524 -33.13 -13.61 28.22
CA TYR A 524 -33.56 -12.22 28.01
C TYR A 524 -33.73 -11.52 29.36
N THR A 525 -33.96 -10.19 29.36
CA THR A 525 -34.27 -9.45 30.60
C THR A 525 -35.67 -8.81 30.54
N ASN A 526 -36.26 -8.58 31.72
CA ASN A 526 -37.52 -7.88 31.87
C ASN A 526 -37.53 -6.99 33.14
N ASN A 527 -38.62 -6.25 33.36
CA ASN A 527 -38.77 -5.35 34.51
C ASN A 527 -38.69 -6.06 35.89
N LYS A 528 -39.02 -7.34 35.98
CA LYS A 528 -38.90 -8.09 37.23
C LYS A 528 -37.45 -8.31 37.63
N MET A 529 -36.55 -8.33 36.66
CA MET A 529 -35.12 -8.50 36.88
C MET A 529 -34.39 -7.21 37.29
N MET A 530 -35.04 -6.06 37.30
CA MET A 530 -34.41 -4.78 37.63
C MET A 530 -33.68 -4.74 38.99
N PRO A 531 -34.18 -5.36 40.07
CA PRO A 531 -33.44 -5.42 41.34
C PRO A 531 -32.10 -6.13 41.19
N TYR A 532 -32.02 -7.17 40.34
CA TYR A 532 -30.82 -7.97 40.09
C TYR A 532 -29.84 -7.23 39.17
N ILE A 533 -30.37 -6.63 38.10
CA ILE A 533 -29.56 -5.89 37.12
C ILE A 533 -28.82 -4.69 37.76
N LYS A 534 -29.46 -4.01 38.71
CA LYS A 534 -28.85 -2.87 39.42
C LYS A 534 -27.64 -3.27 40.28
N HIS A 535 -27.54 -4.51 40.70
CA HIS A 535 -26.44 -5.05 41.48
C HIS A 535 -25.42 -5.80 40.61
N ALA A 536 -25.76 -6.07 39.34
CA ALA A 536 -24.86 -6.75 38.41
C ALA A 536 -23.79 -5.77 37.93
N LYS A 537 -22.51 -6.22 37.85
CA LYS A 537 -21.40 -5.47 37.23
C LYS A 537 -21.38 -5.63 35.71
N ALA A 538 -22.07 -6.64 35.18
CA ALA A 538 -22.19 -6.84 33.73
C ALA A 538 -23.39 -7.74 33.42
N LEU A 539 -23.88 -7.68 32.16
CA LEU A 539 -24.96 -8.50 31.63
C LEU A 539 -24.50 -9.35 30.46
N ILE A 540 -24.97 -10.60 30.38
CA ILE A 540 -24.82 -11.46 29.21
C ILE A 540 -26.21 -12.03 28.87
N VAL A 541 -26.69 -11.79 27.63
CA VAL A 541 -28.03 -12.24 27.22
C VAL A 541 -28.02 -12.89 25.85
N GLU A 542 -28.92 -13.87 25.65
CA GLU A 542 -29.11 -14.57 24.37
C GLU A 542 -29.96 -13.75 23.39
N ASP A 543 -30.79 -12.82 23.88
CA ASP A 543 -31.64 -11.94 23.07
C ASP A 543 -30.81 -11.12 22.06
N ASP A 544 -31.23 -11.15 20.80
CA ASP A 544 -30.52 -10.55 19.67
C ASP A 544 -31.05 -9.17 19.22
N ASP A 545 -32.10 -8.66 19.88
CA ASP A 545 -32.65 -7.35 19.56
C ASP A 545 -31.80 -6.22 20.18
N SER A 546 -31.19 -5.38 19.32
CA SER A 546 -30.47 -4.17 19.74
C SER A 546 -31.35 -3.13 20.45
N ALA A 547 -32.68 -3.23 20.34
CA ALA A 547 -33.66 -2.46 21.06
C ALA A 547 -34.24 -3.23 22.27
N SER A 548 -33.63 -4.35 22.63
CA SER A 548 -34.09 -5.18 23.75
C SER A 548 -34.06 -4.43 25.08
N HIS A 549 -34.84 -4.97 26.05
CA HIS A 549 -34.81 -4.46 27.42
C HIS A 549 -33.39 -4.48 28.01
N ALA A 550 -32.63 -5.55 27.74
CA ALA A 550 -31.22 -5.67 28.17
C ALA A 550 -30.36 -4.55 27.64
N ALA A 551 -30.40 -4.26 26.32
CA ALA A 551 -29.64 -3.20 25.68
C ALA A 551 -29.98 -1.82 26.28
N THR A 552 -31.29 -1.53 26.40
CA THR A 552 -31.76 -0.25 26.92
C THR A 552 -31.34 -0.03 28.38
N VAL A 553 -31.46 -1.06 29.23
CA VAL A 553 -31.10 -0.96 30.65
C VAL A 553 -29.61 -0.91 30.87
N ALA A 554 -28.82 -1.69 30.12
CA ALA A 554 -27.37 -1.64 30.19
C ALA A 554 -26.83 -0.22 29.84
N MET A 555 -27.37 0.40 28.79
CA MET A 555 -27.05 1.77 28.42
C MET A 555 -27.48 2.78 29.49
N ALA A 556 -28.69 2.63 30.05
CA ALA A 556 -29.22 3.57 31.05
C ALA A 556 -28.47 3.52 32.39
N LEU A 557 -27.95 2.35 32.75
CA LEU A 557 -27.20 2.14 34.00
C LEU A 557 -25.68 2.21 33.81
N ASP A 558 -25.20 2.41 32.57
CA ASP A 558 -23.80 2.44 32.18
C ASP A 558 -23.03 1.18 32.64
N ILE A 559 -23.60 0.00 32.44
CA ILE A 559 -22.98 -1.30 32.73
C ILE A 559 -22.63 -2.04 31.45
N PRO A 560 -21.47 -2.72 31.40
CA PRO A 560 -21.08 -3.45 30.21
C PRO A 560 -22.00 -4.64 29.94
N ALA A 561 -22.38 -4.85 28.69
CA ALA A 561 -23.25 -5.97 28.31
C ALA A 561 -22.73 -6.72 27.08
N ILE A 562 -23.06 -8.01 27.00
CA ILE A 562 -22.92 -8.83 25.81
C ILE A 562 -24.28 -9.33 25.42
N LEU A 563 -24.77 -8.89 24.27
CA LEU A 563 -26.06 -9.23 23.69
C LEU A 563 -25.90 -10.31 22.62
N SER A 564 -26.95 -10.95 22.17
CA SER A 564 -26.91 -12.00 21.13
C SER A 564 -25.90 -13.12 21.44
N CYS A 565 -25.76 -13.47 22.71
CA CYS A 565 -24.78 -14.45 23.15
C CYS A 565 -25.40 -15.86 23.13
N GLU A 566 -25.44 -16.47 21.95
CA GLU A 566 -26.11 -17.76 21.72
C GLU A 566 -25.71 -18.83 22.73
N ASN A 567 -26.70 -19.47 23.33
CA ASN A 567 -26.54 -20.56 24.31
C ASN A 567 -25.67 -20.21 25.53
N CYS A 568 -25.49 -18.94 25.87
CA CYS A 568 -24.65 -18.54 27.02
C CYS A 568 -25.16 -19.16 28.33
N THR A 569 -26.47 -19.29 28.50
CA THR A 569 -27.10 -19.91 29.67
C THR A 569 -26.83 -21.42 29.82
N LYS A 570 -26.40 -22.10 28.74
CA LYS A 570 -26.05 -23.52 28.73
C LYS A 570 -24.53 -23.76 28.81
N VAL A 571 -23.77 -22.85 28.24
CA VAL A 571 -22.29 -22.96 28.11
C VAL A 571 -21.61 -22.47 29.38
N LEU A 572 -22.03 -21.34 29.91
CA LEU A 572 -21.52 -20.81 31.17
C LEU A 572 -22.03 -21.66 32.35
N LYS A 573 -21.20 -21.73 33.38
CA LYS A 573 -21.56 -22.46 34.61
C LYS A 573 -21.85 -21.47 35.72
N ASP A 574 -22.99 -21.65 36.38
CA ASP A 574 -23.37 -20.87 37.55
C ASP A 574 -22.30 -20.96 38.64
N GLY A 575 -21.93 -19.83 39.24
CA GLY A 575 -20.87 -19.74 40.21
C GLY A 575 -19.44 -19.72 39.64
N ALA A 576 -19.25 -19.84 38.32
CA ALA A 576 -17.92 -19.72 37.69
C ALA A 576 -17.47 -18.27 37.66
N THR A 577 -16.16 -18.06 37.86
CA THR A 577 -15.55 -16.72 37.65
C THR A 577 -15.19 -16.58 36.17
N VAL A 578 -15.67 -15.49 35.55
CA VAL A 578 -15.38 -15.17 34.13
C VAL A 578 -14.99 -13.71 33.99
N SER A 579 -14.27 -13.40 32.93
CA SER A 579 -13.95 -12.04 32.52
C SER A 579 -14.74 -11.68 31.27
N ILE A 580 -15.39 -10.52 31.29
CA ILE A 580 -16.12 -9.93 30.15
C ILE A 580 -15.27 -8.84 29.53
N ASP A 581 -15.20 -8.81 28.21
CA ASP A 581 -14.75 -7.68 27.42
C ASP A 581 -15.91 -7.22 26.53
N ALA A 582 -16.63 -6.20 26.98
CA ALA A 582 -17.81 -5.68 26.27
C ALA A 582 -17.46 -4.91 24.99
N LYS A 583 -16.21 -4.45 24.80
CA LYS A 583 -15.75 -3.90 23.50
C LYS A 583 -15.61 -4.98 22.44
N ARG A 584 -15.20 -6.18 22.86
CA ARG A 584 -14.94 -7.33 21.97
C ARG A 584 -16.13 -8.29 21.90
N GLY A 585 -17.13 -8.12 22.75
CA GLY A 585 -18.25 -9.05 22.85
C GLY A 585 -17.82 -10.45 23.29
N SER A 586 -16.81 -10.59 24.15
CA SER A 586 -16.22 -11.88 24.52
C SER A 586 -16.26 -12.12 26.03
N VAL A 587 -16.50 -13.41 26.42
CA VAL A 587 -16.42 -13.91 27.78
C VAL A 587 -15.33 -14.98 27.85
N SER A 588 -14.41 -14.87 28.78
CA SER A 588 -13.28 -15.78 28.98
C SER A 588 -13.16 -16.29 30.42
#